data_bee1efa96b198682857b36e0361b68b0
#
_entry.id   bee1efa96b198682857b36e0361b68b0
#
_cell.length_a   1.000
_cell.length_b   1.000
_cell.length_c   1.000
_cell.angle_alpha   90.00
_cell.angle_beta   90.00
_cell.angle_gamma   90.00
#
_symmetry.space_group_name_H-M   'P 1'
#
loop_
_entity.id
_entity.type
_entity.pdbx_description
1 polymer ?
#
loop_
_entity_poly.entity_id
_entity_poly.type
_entity_poly.pdbx_seq_one_letter_code
_entity_poly.pdbx_strand_id
1 'polypeptide(L)'
;MVPSWETFSPAPDDVAIDLDPGMAFGTGTHASTQLVLEELQAIADSAVVPVRVLDVGCGSGILAIAAVKRWPGATCVAVDNDPIAITATEDNAAVNRVTDRIAASTRTLGELAGPFPLVLANIQAHVLRALQAQLIEHTAAGGRLILSGLLTPQAQPLADEFVAAGMQLVHVRASTADPQWSCAVLVRPADAIR
;
A
#
# COMPACT_ATOMS: atom_id res chain seq x y z
N MET A 1 10.09 7.36 10.00
CA MET A 1 8.99 8.34 10.15
C MET A 1 9.40 9.32 11.21
N VAL A 2 9.17 10.58 10.95
CA VAL A 2 9.57 11.67 11.84
C VAL A 2 8.29 12.43 12.20
N PRO A 3 7.93 12.54 13.47
CA PRO A 3 6.88 13.46 13.90
C PRO A 3 7.26 14.89 13.52
N SER A 4 6.29 15.72 13.16
CA SER A 4 6.52 17.09 12.69
C SER A 4 7.27 18.00 13.69
N TRP A 5 7.34 17.59 14.96
CA TRP A 5 8.06 18.31 16.04
C TRP A 5 9.47 17.76 16.35
N GLU A 6 9.92 16.72 15.66
CA GLU A 6 11.28 16.17 15.83
C GLU A 6 12.17 16.52 14.64
N THR A 7 13.43 16.88 14.94
CA THR A 7 14.44 17.09 13.91
C THR A 7 15.17 15.78 13.67
N PHE A 8 15.01 15.21 12.49
CA PHE A 8 15.71 14.01 12.07
C PHE A 8 16.68 14.34 10.93
N SER A 9 17.89 13.81 10.99
CA SER A 9 18.85 13.89 9.89
C SER A 9 18.91 12.54 9.19
N PRO A 10 18.20 12.39 8.04
CA PRO A 10 18.18 11.12 7.32
C PRO A 10 19.56 10.79 6.76
N ALA A 11 19.90 9.50 6.73
CA ALA A 11 21.05 9.01 5.94
C ALA A 11 20.77 9.20 4.44
N PRO A 12 21.79 9.18 3.56
CA PRO A 12 21.60 9.45 2.11
C PRO A 12 20.56 8.58 1.41
N ASP A 13 20.35 7.35 1.89
CA ASP A 13 19.41 6.38 1.30
C ASP A 13 18.09 6.27 2.07
N ASP A 14 17.91 7.05 3.13
CA ASP A 14 16.68 7.06 3.92
C ASP A 14 15.56 7.79 3.20
N VAL A 15 14.37 7.21 3.22
CA VAL A 15 13.14 7.87 2.82
C VAL A 15 12.47 8.43 4.08
N ALA A 16 12.71 9.71 4.38
CA ALA A 16 12.02 10.40 5.46
C ALA A 16 10.61 10.76 5.03
N ILE A 17 9.63 10.45 5.90
CA ILE A 17 8.23 10.79 5.71
C ILE A 17 7.79 11.60 6.93
N ASP A 18 7.40 12.84 6.70
CA ASP A 18 6.83 13.73 7.71
C ASP A 18 5.32 13.48 7.76
N LEU A 19 4.81 13.11 8.92
CA LEU A 19 3.39 12.88 9.13
C LEU A 19 2.89 13.76 10.26
N ASP A 20 1.82 14.49 9.98
CA ASP A 20 1.01 15.05 11.05
C ASP A 20 0.08 13.92 11.56
N PRO A 21 0.15 13.59 12.87
CA PRO A 21 -0.69 12.56 13.47
C PRO A 21 -2.17 12.98 13.62
N GLY A 22 -2.73 13.72 12.67
CA GLY A 22 -4.13 14.15 12.65
C GLY A 22 -5.13 13.05 13.00
N MET A 23 -6.41 13.29 12.80
CA MET A 23 -7.48 12.34 13.17
C MET A 23 -7.60 11.10 12.26
N ALA A 24 -6.82 11.01 11.17
CA ALA A 24 -6.86 9.88 10.25
C ALA A 24 -6.04 8.68 10.77
N PHE A 25 -6.53 7.47 10.50
CA PHE A 25 -5.80 6.22 10.80
C PHE A 25 -4.52 6.13 9.96
N GLY A 26 -3.44 5.60 10.55
CA GLY A 26 -2.19 5.35 9.82
C GLY A 26 -1.05 6.27 10.24
N THR A 27 -0.74 6.36 11.55
CA THR A 27 0.44 7.09 12.07
C THR A 27 1.77 6.43 11.67
N GLY A 28 1.72 5.30 10.96
CA GLY A 28 2.89 4.53 10.54
C GLY A 28 3.56 3.70 11.63
N THR A 29 3.18 3.84 12.90
CA THR A 29 3.70 3.02 14.00
C THR A 29 3.02 1.67 14.12
N HIS A 30 1.85 1.50 13.49
CA HIS A 30 1.11 0.25 13.55
C HIS A 30 1.83 -0.86 12.76
N ALA A 31 1.90 -2.06 13.32
CA ALA A 31 2.63 -3.19 12.76
C ALA A 31 2.20 -3.54 11.31
N SER A 32 0.90 -3.42 10.99
CA SER A 32 0.40 -3.67 9.63
C SER A 32 0.95 -2.66 8.60
N THR A 33 1.13 -1.40 9.01
CA THR A 33 1.72 -0.37 8.15
C THR A 33 3.22 -0.61 7.95
N GLN A 34 3.93 -0.96 9.04
CA GLN A 34 5.35 -1.31 8.97
C GLN A 34 5.60 -2.49 8.04
N LEU A 35 4.76 -3.54 8.09
CA LEU A 35 4.82 -4.67 7.17
C LEU A 35 4.80 -4.23 5.71
N VAL A 36 3.89 -3.33 5.31
CA VAL A 36 3.83 -2.84 3.93
C VAL A 36 5.06 -2.00 3.58
N LEU A 37 5.52 -1.14 4.49
CA LEU A 37 6.74 -0.34 4.26
C LEU A 37 7.99 -1.22 4.05
N GLU A 38 8.11 -2.31 4.81
CA GLU A 38 9.17 -3.31 4.63
C GLU A 38 9.06 -4.03 3.27
N GLU A 39 7.84 -4.34 2.82
CA GLU A 39 7.62 -4.91 1.49
C GLU A 39 7.97 -3.91 0.37
N LEU A 40 7.65 -2.63 0.53
CA LEU A 40 8.07 -1.59 -0.41
C LEU A 40 9.60 -1.50 -0.49
N GLN A 41 10.29 -1.62 0.64
CA GLN A 41 11.75 -1.66 0.67
C GLN A 41 12.28 -2.91 -0.06
N ALA A 42 11.74 -4.09 0.21
CA ALA A 42 12.15 -5.34 -0.44
C ALA A 42 11.92 -5.31 -1.97
N ILE A 43 10.83 -4.66 -2.43
CA ILE A 43 10.59 -4.43 -3.87
C ILE A 43 11.64 -3.47 -4.44
N ALA A 44 12.01 -2.43 -3.72
CA ALA A 44 12.98 -1.45 -4.17
C ALA A 44 14.40 -2.03 -4.26
N ASP A 45 14.73 -3.02 -3.45
CA ASP A 45 16.00 -3.77 -3.52
C ASP A 45 16.02 -4.77 -4.69
N SER A 46 14.87 -4.96 -5.35
CA SER A 46 14.75 -5.76 -6.58
C SER A 46 14.83 -4.86 -7.82
N ALA A 47 14.96 -5.47 -9.02
CA ALA A 47 14.97 -4.73 -10.29
C ALA A 47 13.58 -4.18 -10.71
N VAL A 48 12.54 -4.37 -9.89
CA VAL A 48 11.18 -3.94 -10.20
C VAL A 48 10.95 -2.51 -9.75
N VAL A 49 10.67 -1.62 -10.69
CA VAL A 49 10.35 -0.20 -10.42
C VAL A 49 8.89 0.04 -10.81
N PRO A 50 7.96 0.07 -9.87
CA PRO A 50 6.57 0.40 -10.17
C PRO A 50 6.45 1.88 -10.55
N VAL A 51 5.94 2.15 -11.75
CA VAL A 51 5.71 3.53 -12.24
C VAL A 51 4.34 4.07 -11.85
N ARG A 52 3.40 3.20 -11.50
CA ARG A 52 2.06 3.54 -11.01
C ARG A 52 1.71 2.65 -9.84
N VAL A 53 1.19 3.25 -8.78
CA VAL A 53 0.77 2.56 -7.56
C VAL A 53 -0.70 2.85 -7.29
N LEU A 54 -1.42 1.88 -6.77
CA LEU A 54 -2.76 2.06 -6.21
C LEU A 54 -2.69 1.78 -4.71
N ASP A 55 -3.18 2.73 -3.91
CA ASP A 55 -3.31 2.58 -2.45
C ASP A 55 -4.80 2.59 -2.07
N VAL A 56 -5.31 1.45 -1.61
CA VAL A 56 -6.72 1.22 -1.29
C VAL A 56 -6.94 1.24 0.23
N GLY A 57 -7.77 2.19 0.68
CA GLY A 57 -7.90 2.51 2.11
C GLY A 57 -6.68 3.31 2.57
N CYS A 58 -6.40 4.43 1.90
CA CYS A 58 -5.14 5.16 2.06
C CYS A 58 -4.97 5.84 3.44
N GLY A 59 -6.05 6.11 4.16
CA GLY A 59 -6.00 6.72 5.49
C GLY A 59 -5.21 8.03 5.49
N SER A 60 -4.09 8.07 6.20
CA SER A 60 -3.17 9.22 6.24
C SER A 60 -2.36 9.42 4.96
N GLY A 61 -2.42 8.50 4.00
CA GLY A 61 -1.64 8.50 2.77
C GLY A 61 -0.18 8.03 2.93
N ILE A 62 0.19 7.49 4.09
CA ILE A 62 1.58 7.11 4.38
C ILE A 62 2.15 6.13 3.37
N LEU A 63 1.37 5.14 2.92
CA LEU A 63 1.84 4.12 1.96
C LEU A 63 2.00 4.72 0.57
N ALA A 64 1.04 5.55 0.13
CA ALA A 64 1.14 6.30 -1.11
C ALA A 64 2.37 7.21 -1.13
N ILE A 65 2.61 7.98 -0.04
CA ILE A 65 3.76 8.87 0.12
C ILE A 65 5.07 8.07 0.11
N ALA A 66 5.13 6.95 0.86
CA ALA A 66 6.30 6.07 0.89
C ALA A 66 6.64 5.57 -0.51
N ALA A 67 5.65 5.10 -1.27
CA ALA A 67 5.85 4.58 -2.62
C ALA A 67 6.40 5.65 -3.57
N VAL A 68 5.79 6.84 -3.64
CA VAL A 68 6.26 7.88 -4.56
C VAL A 68 7.58 8.51 -4.15
N LYS A 69 7.92 8.54 -2.86
CA LYS A 69 9.25 8.96 -2.39
C LYS A 69 10.33 7.92 -2.71
N ARG A 70 10.00 6.63 -2.55
CA ARG A 70 10.92 5.53 -2.85
C ARG A 70 11.23 5.42 -4.34
N TRP A 71 10.24 5.67 -5.20
CA TRP A 71 10.38 5.69 -6.65
C TRP A 71 10.05 7.08 -7.21
N PRO A 72 11.05 7.95 -7.42
CA PRO A 72 10.82 9.35 -7.82
C PRO A 72 10.03 9.54 -9.13
N GLY A 73 10.06 8.54 -10.02
CA GLY A 73 9.28 8.52 -11.27
C GLY A 73 7.86 7.94 -11.15
N ALA A 74 7.47 7.47 -9.95
CA ALA A 74 6.16 6.85 -9.73
C ALA A 74 5.09 7.90 -9.43
N THR A 75 3.85 7.55 -9.81
CA THR A 75 2.62 8.21 -9.38
C THR A 75 1.74 7.25 -8.59
N CYS A 76 0.92 7.77 -7.68
CA CYS A 76 -0.01 6.97 -6.90
C CYS A 76 -1.44 7.49 -7.04
N VAL A 77 -2.38 6.57 -7.23
CA VAL A 77 -3.80 6.81 -7.01
C VAL A 77 -4.12 6.28 -5.61
N ALA A 78 -4.61 7.14 -4.74
CA ALA A 78 -4.97 6.82 -3.37
C ALA A 78 -6.48 6.96 -3.20
N VAL A 79 -7.12 5.92 -2.68
CA VAL A 79 -8.58 5.96 -2.47
C VAL A 79 -8.95 5.54 -1.05
N ASP A 80 -9.95 6.23 -0.53
CA ASP A 80 -10.58 5.91 0.75
C ASP A 80 -12.06 6.28 0.68
N ASN A 81 -12.92 5.57 1.40
CA ASN A 81 -14.34 5.92 1.48
C ASN A 81 -14.63 7.05 2.48
N ASP A 82 -13.66 7.43 3.31
CA ASP A 82 -13.75 8.52 4.26
C ASP A 82 -13.15 9.81 3.67
N PRO A 83 -13.95 10.88 3.45
CA PRO A 83 -13.42 12.17 3.00
C PRO A 83 -12.35 12.77 3.93
N ILE A 84 -12.40 12.44 5.24
CA ILE A 84 -11.39 12.90 6.21
C ILE A 84 -10.04 12.26 5.89
N ALA A 85 -10.01 10.98 5.51
CA ALA A 85 -8.80 10.30 5.08
C ALA A 85 -8.21 10.93 3.80
N ILE A 86 -9.07 11.34 2.86
CA ILE A 86 -8.60 12.03 1.65
C ILE A 86 -7.94 13.37 2.00
N THR A 87 -8.59 14.19 2.83
CA THR A 87 -7.99 15.45 3.29
C THR A 87 -6.65 15.21 3.98
N ALA A 88 -6.57 14.22 4.89
CA ALA A 88 -5.32 13.88 5.57
C ALA A 88 -4.23 13.40 4.59
N THR A 89 -4.59 12.61 3.56
CA THR A 89 -3.67 12.19 2.50
C THR A 89 -3.13 13.40 1.73
N GLU A 90 -3.99 14.36 1.36
CA GLU A 90 -3.60 15.56 0.62
C GLU A 90 -2.69 16.47 1.46
N ASP A 91 -3.02 16.70 2.73
CA ASP A 91 -2.21 17.51 3.66
C ASP A 91 -0.83 16.87 3.88
N ASN A 92 -0.77 15.57 4.14
CA ASN A 92 0.49 14.85 4.28
C ASN A 92 1.30 14.81 2.98
N ALA A 93 0.66 14.70 1.82
CA ALA A 93 1.33 14.80 0.52
C ALA A 93 1.96 16.19 0.31
N ALA A 94 1.29 17.26 0.75
CA ALA A 94 1.81 18.62 0.67
C ALA A 94 3.03 18.82 1.59
N VAL A 95 2.96 18.38 2.84
CA VAL A 95 4.11 18.41 3.78
C VAL A 95 5.31 17.67 3.20
N ASN A 96 5.07 16.52 2.56
CA ASN A 96 6.12 15.69 1.94
C ASN A 96 6.54 16.16 0.54
N ARG A 97 5.92 17.21 -0.02
CA ARG A 97 6.22 17.80 -1.36
C ARG A 97 6.04 16.79 -2.50
N VAL A 98 4.96 16.00 -2.43
CA VAL A 98 4.63 14.97 -3.43
C VAL A 98 3.20 15.09 -3.96
N THR A 99 2.54 16.22 -3.77
CA THR A 99 1.16 16.47 -4.17
C THR A 99 0.93 16.27 -5.68
N ASP A 100 1.92 16.59 -6.49
CA ASP A 100 1.89 16.43 -7.96
C ASP A 100 1.92 14.96 -8.40
N ARG A 101 2.24 14.04 -7.50
CA ARG A 101 2.39 12.60 -7.78
C ARG A 101 1.36 11.70 -7.09
N ILE A 102 0.50 12.27 -6.25
CA ILE A 102 -0.55 11.53 -5.55
C ILE A 102 -1.90 12.12 -5.91
N ALA A 103 -2.78 11.30 -6.47
CA ALA A 103 -4.18 11.65 -6.73
C ALA A 103 -5.05 10.94 -5.69
N ALA A 104 -5.49 11.68 -4.67
CA ALA A 104 -6.38 11.16 -3.63
C ALA A 104 -7.85 11.43 -3.98
N SER A 105 -8.74 10.47 -3.71
CA SER A 105 -10.18 10.65 -3.95
C SER A 105 -11.04 9.61 -3.23
N THR A 106 -12.32 9.92 -3.04
CA THR A 106 -13.32 8.98 -2.53
C THR A 106 -13.91 8.07 -3.62
N ARG A 107 -13.27 7.97 -4.78
CA ARG A 107 -13.72 7.08 -5.86
C ARG A 107 -13.69 5.62 -5.43
N THR A 108 -14.66 4.87 -5.89
CA THR A 108 -14.67 3.42 -5.80
C THR A 108 -13.69 2.81 -6.82
N LEU A 109 -13.25 1.58 -6.57
CA LEU A 109 -12.36 0.88 -7.52
C LEU A 109 -12.96 0.78 -8.92
N GLY A 110 -14.29 0.58 -9.04
CA GLY A 110 -14.96 0.51 -10.34
C GLY A 110 -14.93 1.80 -11.18
N GLU A 111 -14.57 2.95 -10.58
CA GLU A 111 -14.44 4.24 -11.26
C GLU A 111 -12.99 4.57 -11.64
N LEU A 112 -12.04 3.70 -11.28
CA LEU A 112 -10.62 3.92 -11.55
C LEU A 112 -10.20 3.30 -12.90
N ALA A 113 -9.32 3.99 -13.58
CA ALA A 113 -8.61 3.43 -14.73
C ALA A 113 -7.39 2.64 -14.26
N GLY A 114 -7.44 1.31 -14.44
CA GLY A 114 -6.33 0.38 -14.15
C GLY A 114 -5.67 -0.14 -15.43
N PRO A 115 -4.82 -1.18 -15.33
CA PRO A 115 -4.29 -1.77 -14.10
C PRO A 115 -3.04 -1.06 -13.55
N PHE A 116 -2.59 -1.48 -12.35
CA PHE A 116 -1.43 -0.93 -11.64
C PHE A 116 -0.35 -2.00 -11.42
N PRO A 117 0.94 -1.71 -11.66
CA PRO A 117 2.04 -2.61 -11.35
C PRO A 117 2.18 -2.97 -9.87
N LEU A 118 1.72 -2.07 -8.99
CA LEU A 118 1.72 -2.28 -7.55
C LEU A 118 0.39 -1.80 -6.97
N VAL A 119 -0.27 -2.69 -6.23
CA VAL A 119 -1.51 -2.41 -5.49
C VAL A 119 -1.25 -2.67 -4.01
N LEU A 120 -1.57 -1.70 -3.18
CA LEU A 120 -1.47 -1.74 -1.72
C LEU A 120 -2.87 -1.72 -1.13
N ALA A 121 -3.14 -2.57 -0.14
CA ALA A 121 -4.40 -2.57 0.60
C ALA A 121 -4.14 -2.96 2.06
N ASN A 122 -4.04 -1.96 2.95
CA ASN A 122 -3.85 -2.15 4.38
C ASN A 122 -5.18 -1.89 5.11
N ILE A 123 -6.12 -2.80 4.94
CA ILE A 123 -7.50 -2.70 5.43
C ILE A 123 -7.97 -4.03 6.02
N GLN A 124 -9.15 -4.02 6.67
CA GLN A 124 -9.66 -5.20 7.37
C GLN A 124 -9.95 -6.37 6.42
N ALA A 125 -9.72 -7.60 6.87
CA ALA A 125 -9.87 -8.83 6.09
C ALA A 125 -11.24 -8.99 5.40
N HIS A 126 -12.33 -8.59 6.05
CA HIS A 126 -13.67 -8.69 5.45
C HIS A 126 -13.86 -7.73 4.27
N VAL A 127 -13.23 -6.55 4.31
CA VAL A 127 -13.26 -5.58 3.21
C VAL A 127 -12.39 -6.09 2.05
N LEU A 128 -11.21 -6.65 2.34
CA LEU A 128 -10.34 -7.27 1.34
C LEU A 128 -11.08 -8.39 0.58
N ARG A 129 -11.87 -9.23 1.28
CA ARG A 129 -12.71 -10.25 0.63
C ARG A 129 -13.77 -9.63 -0.28
N ALA A 130 -14.45 -8.60 0.22
CA ALA A 130 -15.50 -7.92 -0.56
C ALA A 130 -14.94 -7.28 -1.84
N LEU A 131 -13.70 -6.80 -1.80
CA LEU A 131 -13.01 -6.14 -2.92
C LEU A 131 -12.12 -7.08 -3.76
N GLN A 132 -12.07 -8.39 -3.45
CA GLN A 132 -11.12 -9.34 -4.05
C GLN A 132 -11.07 -9.25 -5.58
N ALA A 133 -12.20 -9.38 -6.25
CA ALA A 133 -12.26 -9.36 -7.72
C ALA A 133 -11.71 -8.04 -8.29
N GLN A 134 -12.06 -6.90 -7.69
CA GLN A 134 -11.61 -5.59 -8.12
C GLN A 134 -10.11 -5.38 -7.86
N LEU A 135 -9.59 -5.84 -6.70
CA LEU A 135 -8.16 -5.78 -6.38
C LEU A 135 -7.34 -6.58 -7.40
N ILE A 136 -7.81 -7.78 -7.77
CA ILE A 136 -7.17 -8.62 -8.79
C ILE A 136 -7.22 -7.91 -10.17
N GLU A 137 -8.38 -7.37 -10.56
CA GLU A 137 -8.55 -6.67 -11.83
C GLU A 137 -7.61 -5.47 -11.95
N HIS A 138 -7.46 -4.70 -10.86
CA HIS A 138 -6.60 -3.51 -10.81
C HIS A 138 -5.10 -3.85 -10.67
N THR A 139 -4.73 -5.10 -10.39
CA THR A 139 -3.35 -5.54 -10.40
C THR A 139 -2.94 -5.89 -11.84
N ALA A 140 -1.89 -5.26 -12.37
CA ALA A 140 -1.39 -5.57 -13.72
C ALA A 140 -0.90 -7.01 -13.85
N ALA A 141 -0.90 -7.56 -15.05
CA ALA A 141 -0.23 -8.83 -15.33
C ALA A 141 1.27 -8.71 -14.95
N GLY A 142 1.80 -9.63 -14.16
CA GLY A 142 3.12 -9.54 -13.53
C GLY A 142 3.21 -8.54 -12.36
N GLY A 143 2.14 -7.80 -12.07
CA GLY A 143 2.06 -6.83 -10.98
C GLY A 143 1.90 -7.48 -9.62
N ARG A 144 2.17 -6.72 -8.57
CA ARG A 144 2.12 -7.17 -7.17
C ARG A 144 0.92 -6.57 -6.44
N LEU A 145 0.32 -7.38 -5.58
CA LEU A 145 -0.72 -7.01 -4.63
C LEU A 145 -0.22 -7.29 -3.22
N ILE A 146 -0.19 -6.28 -2.36
CA ILE A 146 0.17 -6.39 -0.95
C ILE A 146 -1.08 -6.19 -0.12
N LEU A 147 -1.47 -7.23 0.60
CA LEU A 147 -2.59 -7.23 1.54
C LEU A 147 -2.04 -7.15 2.95
N SER A 148 -2.52 -6.20 3.75
CA SER A 148 -2.15 -6.02 5.15
C SER A 148 -3.37 -5.61 5.99
N GLY A 149 -3.17 -5.32 7.29
CA GLY A 149 -4.30 -5.11 8.20
C GLY A 149 -4.95 -6.42 8.63
N LEU A 150 -4.21 -7.51 8.51
CA LEU A 150 -4.66 -8.88 8.79
C LEU A 150 -4.15 -9.36 10.14
N LEU A 151 -5.04 -9.92 10.95
CA LEU A 151 -4.59 -10.76 12.06
C LEU A 151 -3.93 -12.03 11.50
N THR A 152 -2.87 -12.50 12.13
CA THR A 152 -2.07 -13.64 11.66
C THR A 152 -2.92 -14.90 11.32
N PRO A 153 -3.95 -15.28 12.09
CA PRO A 153 -4.82 -16.39 11.71
C PRO A 153 -5.67 -16.15 10.44
N GLN A 154 -5.82 -14.90 10.01
CA GLN A 154 -6.61 -14.53 8.83
C GLN A 154 -5.78 -14.50 7.54
N ALA A 155 -4.47 -14.32 7.66
CA ALA A 155 -3.61 -13.98 6.52
C ALA A 155 -3.50 -15.13 5.50
N GLN A 156 -3.17 -16.35 5.96
CA GLN A 156 -3.05 -17.50 5.05
C GLN A 156 -4.39 -17.89 4.41
N PRO A 157 -5.52 -18.02 5.16
CA PRO A 157 -6.82 -18.30 4.54
C PRO A 157 -7.24 -17.26 3.50
N LEU A 158 -6.99 -15.97 3.77
CA LEU A 158 -7.30 -14.91 2.80
C LEU A 158 -6.40 -15.02 1.56
N ALA A 159 -5.11 -15.25 1.73
CA ALA A 159 -4.18 -15.44 0.61
C ALA A 159 -4.60 -16.65 -0.27
N ASP A 160 -5.03 -17.76 0.34
CA ASP A 160 -5.51 -18.94 -0.37
C ASP A 160 -6.78 -18.62 -1.20
N GLU A 161 -7.69 -17.76 -0.70
CA GLU A 161 -8.85 -17.28 -1.45
C GLU A 161 -8.41 -16.50 -2.71
N PHE A 162 -7.39 -15.63 -2.62
CA PHE A 162 -6.84 -14.92 -3.77
C PHE A 162 -6.11 -15.84 -4.75
N VAL A 163 -5.42 -16.86 -4.25
CA VAL A 163 -4.79 -17.89 -5.08
C VAL A 163 -5.84 -18.69 -5.86
N ALA A 164 -6.93 -19.09 -5.20
CA ALA A 164 -8.06 -19.76 -5.86
C ALA A 164 -8.71 -18.88 -6.94
N ALA A 165 -8.63 -17.55 -6.82
CA ALA A 165 -9.10 -16.58 -7.81
C ALA A 165 -8.05 -16.25 -8.89
N GLY A 166 -6.90 -16.97 -8.96
CA GLY A 166 -5.92 -16.87 -10.04
C GLY A 166 -4.67 -16.05 -9.74
N MET A 167 -4.49 -15.56 -8.50
CA MET A 167 -3.23 -14.96 -8.09
C MET A 167 -2.19 -16.03 -7.72
N GLN A 168 -0.92 -15.66 -7.71
CA GLN A 168 0.17 -16.48 -7.18
C GLN A 168 0.65 -15.91 -5.86
N LEU A 169 0.70 -16.74 -4.82
CA LEU A 169 1.24 -16.34 -3.52
C LEU A 169 2.77 -16.29 -3.59
N VAL A 170 3.35 -15.16 -3.21
CA VAL A 170 4.79 -15.01 -2.99
C VAL A 170 5.13 -15.46 -1.57
N HIS A 171 4.52 -14.83 -0.58
CA HIS A 171 4.63 -15.23 0.83
C HIS A 171 3.51 -14.63 1.68
N VAL A 172 3.35 -15.22 2.85
CA VAL A 172 2.66 -14.62 4.00
C VAL A 172 3.70 -14.49 5.12
N ARG A 173 3.77 -13.32 5.77
CA ARG A 173 4.66 -13.16 6.90
C ARG A 173 4.01 -12.35 8.03
N ALA A 174 4.36 -12.71 9.25
CA ALA A 174 3.98 -11.96 10.44
C ALA A 174 4.99 -10.82 10.71
N SER A 175 4.52 -9.79 11.38
CA SER A 175 5.38 -8.72 11.88
C SER A 175 6.32 -9.26 12.98
N THR A 176 7.56 -8.85 12.93
CA THR A 176 8.54 -9.16 13.99
C THR A 176 8.32 -8.31 15.24
N ALA A 177 7.76 -7.10 15.08
CA ALA A 177 7.48 -6.18 16.18
C ALA A 177 6.18 -6.55 16.92
N ASP A 178 5.15 -7.03 16.20
CA ASP A 178 3.90 -7.50 16.77
C ASP A 178 3.36 -8.69 15.96
N PRO A 179 3.65 -9.94 16.36
CA PRO A 179 3.30 -11.14 15.61
C PRO A 179 1.79 -11.42 15.46
N GLN A 180 0.94 -10.60 16.08
CA GLN A 180 -0.50 -10.68 15.85
C GLN A 180 -0.91 -10.19 14.45
N TRP A 181 -0.05 -9.39 13.80
CA TRP A 181 -0.29 -8.81 12.48
C TRP A 181 0.55 -9.48 11.41
N SER A 182 -0.07 -9.69 10.27
CA SER A 182 0.56 -10.30 9.10
C SER A 182 0.20 -9.56 7.82
N CYS A 183 1.03 -9.74 6.79
CA CYS A 183 0.73 -9.35 5.42
C CYS A 183 0.85 -10.56 4.48
N ALA A 184 0.21 -10.44 3.33
CA ALA A 184 0.35 -11.38 2.21
C ALA A 184 0.78 -10.62 0.96
N VAL A 185 1.78 -11.15 0.26
CA VAL A 185 2.24 -10.62 -1.03
C VAL A 185 1.86 -11.61 -2.11
N LEU A 186 1.13 -11.12 -3.11
CA LEU A 186 0.68 -11.90 -4.25
C LEU A 186 1.13 -11.24 -5.55
N VAL A 187 1.24 -12.04 -6.61
CA VAL A 187 1.54 -11.60 -7.97
C VAL A 187 0.41 -12.06 -8.88
N ARG A 188 -0.07 -11.17 -9.74
CA ARG A 188 -0.94 -11.58 -10.83
C ARG A 188 -0.08 -12.22 -11.93
N PRO A 189 -0.34 -13.47 -12.33
CA PRO A 189 0.43 -14.10 -13.40
C PRO A 189 0.48 -13.19 -14.63
N ALA A 190 1.63 -13.17 -15.32
CA ALA A 190 1.71 -12.58 -16.65
C ALA A 190 0.83 -13.41 -17.60
N ASP A 191 0.11 -12.74 -18.51
CA ASP A 191 -0.62 -13.45 -19.55
C ASP A 191 0.38 -14.34 -20.32
N ALA A 192 0.05 -15.62 -20.47
CA ALA A 192 0.88 -16.50 -21.28
C ALA A 192 0.97 -15.89 -22.69
N ILE A 193 2.18 -15.58 -23.14
CA ILE A 193 2.42 -15.15 -24.51
C ILE A 193 1.90 -16.30 -25.41
N ARG A 194 0.75 -16.05 -26.05
CA ARG A 194 0.19 -16.98 -27.03
C ARG A 194 0.89 -16.80 -28.37
#